data_5ba1bc116c3e1cae600faf4c71cda543
#
_entry.id   5ba1bc116c3e1cae600faf4c71cda543
#
_cell.length_a   1.000
_cell.length_b   1.000
_cell.length_c   1.000
_cell.angle_alpha   90.00
_cell.angle_beta   90.00
_cell.angle_gamma   90.00
#
_symmetry.space_group_name_H-M   'P 1'
#
loop_
_entity.id
_entity.type
_entity.pdbx_description
1 polymer ?
#
loop_
_entity_poly.entity_id
_entity_poly.type
_entity_poly.pdbx_seq_one_letter_code
_entity_poly.pdbx_strand_id
1 'polypeptide(L)'
;MKIVVLDAYTANPGDLSWEPLSALGEVEVYDRTAPEDVVRRAAGADAVLVNKVKITREVMEALPQLRYVGVLATGYNVVDTKAAAKHGITVTNVPAYSTMSVAQMVFAHLLNITNSVAQYTIEVKSGTWSSCEDFCFYNVPLTELDGRTMGIVGLGNIGMAVARMAQAFGMQVLAMSSKSAKALKAMGICKASSYEELFSQADVLSLHCPLTDDTQHLVNAERLALMKPTAILINTGRGPLVDEQALAEALNQGRLRAAGVDVLVEEPPQNDNPLIEATNCSITPHIAWATAEARERLLAIAIENLKAFAEGKPQNVVNRSRKQKVESRKQK
;
A
#
# COMPACT_ATOMS: atom_id res chain seq x y z
N MET A 1 -10.62 30.89 1.30
CA MET A 1 -10.63 29.66 2.15
C MET A 1 -9.25 29.53 2.78
N LYS A 2 -9.16 29.29 4.10
CA LYS A 2 -7.88 28.97 4.75
C LYS A 2 -7.65 27.46 4.66
N ILE A 3 -6.49 27.05 4.09
CA ILE A 3 -6.11 25.68 3.82
C ILE A 3 -4.84 25.37 4.63
N VAL A 4 -4.84 24.30 5.40
CA VAL A 4 -3.67 23.90 6.20
C VAL A 4 -3.27 22.46 5.82
N VAL A 5 -2.01 22.27 5.43
CA VAL A 5 -1.40 20.96 5.23
C VAL A 5 -0.60 20.63 6.49
N LEU A 6 -0.98 19.57 7.23
CA LEU A 6 -0.42 19.29 8.56
C LEU A 6 0.83 18.40 8.56
N ASP A 7 1.01 17.57 7.54
CA ASP A 7 2.12 16.61 7.46
C ASP A 7 2.56 16.37 6.01
N ALA A 8 3.07 17.43 5.41
CA ALA A 8 3.41 17.49 3.99
C ALA A 8 4.60 16.61 3.58
N TYR A 9 5.60 16.45 4.46
CA TYR A 9 6.93 15.94 4.14
C TYR A 9 6.92 14.58 3.41
N THR A 10 6.09 13.63 3.87
CA THR A 10 6.07 12.29 3.25
C THR A 10 5.46 12.30 1.84
N ALA A 11 4.50 13.19 1.58
CA ALA A 11 3.89 13.33 0.26
C ALA A 11 4.71 14.24 -0.67
N ASN A 12 5.44 15.20 -0.11
CA ASN A 12 6.25 16.17 -0.85
C ASN A 12 7.46 16.58 0.01
N PRO A 13 8.60 15.89 -0.09
CA PRO A 13 9.81 16.25 0.65
C PRO A 13 10.54 17.49 0.09
N GLY A 14 9.93 18.26 -0.80
CA GLY A 14 10.45 19.47 -1.40
C GLY A 14 10.69 19.40 -2.92
N ASP A 15 10.36 18.29 -3.54
CA ASP A 15 10.52 18.06 -4.99
C ASP A 15 9.26 18.33 -5.81
N LEU A 16 8.12 18.61 -5.15
CA LEU A 16 6.84 18.97 -5.79
C LEU A 16 6.36 20.35 -5.27
N SER A 17 5.44 20.97 -6.01
CA SER A 17 4.90 22.30 -5.64
C SER A 17 3.53 22.20 -4.97
N TRP A 18 3.34 22.97 -3.88
CA TRP A 18 2.03 23.25 -3.27
C TRP A 18 1.33 24.48 -3.87
N GLU A 19 2.00 25.22 -4.79
CA GLU A 19 1.47 26.45 -5.41
C GLU A 19 0.05 26.28 -5.99
N PRO A 20 -0.32 25.15 -6.64
CA PRO A 20 -1.67 25.01 -7.16
C PRO A 20 -2.78 25.08 -6.10
N LEU A 21 -2.49 24.86 -4.81
CA LEU A 21 -3.45 25.09 -3.73
C LEU A 21 -3.74 26.59 -3.51
N SER A 22 -2.78 27.46 -3.78
CA SER A 22 -2.93 28.91 -3.57
C SER A 22 -4.02 29.53 -4.44
N ALA A 23 -4.38 28.90 -5.56
CA ALA A 23 -5.53 29.30 -6.37
C ALA A 23 -6.88 29.08 -5.66
N LEU A 24 -6.92 28.27 -4.61
CA LEU A 24 -8.12 27.93 -3.84
C LEU A 24 -8.25 28.73 -2.53
N GLY A 25 -7.18 29.38 -2.09
CA GLY A 25 -7.18 30.18 -0.84
C GLY A 25 -5.81 30.43 -0.26
N GLU A 26 -5.78 30.90 0.98
CA GLU A 26 -4.57 31.06 1.78
C GLU A 26 -4.07 29.69 2.24
N VAL A 27 -2.79 29.37 2.03
CA VAL A 27 -2.21 28.05 2.26
C VAL A 27 -1.09 28.13 3.31
N GLU A 28 -1.21 27.36 4.37
CA GLU A 28 -0.14 27.09 5.32
C GLU A 28 0.30 25.62 5.21
N VAL A 29 1.60 25.39 5.08
CA VAL A 29 2.16 24.02 4.92
C VAL A 29 3.12 23.73 6.05
N TYR A 30 2.87 22.63 6.76
CA TYR A 30 3.76 22.11 7.80
C TYR A 30 4.27 20.73 7.37
N ASP A 31 5.58 20.54 7.42
CA ASP A 31 6.22 19.26 7.10
C ASP A 31 5.78 18.14 8.02
N ARG A 32 5.71 18.42 9.31
CA ARG A 32 5.31 17.50 10.39
C ARG A 32 4.54 18.24 11.44
N THR A 33 3.52 17.63 12.02
CA THR A 33 2.73 18.19 13.13
C THR A 33 2.61 17.17 14.25
N ALA A 34 3.08 17.52 15.43
CA ALA A 34 2.90 16.70 16.62
C ALA A 34 1.42 16.69 17.05
N PRO A 35 0.92 15.61 17.68
CA PRO A 35 -0.49 15.49 18.05
C PRO A 35 -1.02 16.67 18.87
N GLU A 36 -0.24 17.21 19.79
CA GLU A 36 -0.56 18.39 20.64
C GLU A 36 -0.66 19.70 19.85
N ASP A 37 -0.05 19.78 18.68
CA ASP A 37 -0.03 20.97 17.84
C ASP A 37 -1.15 21.01 16.80
N VAL A 38 -1.86 19.90 16.58
CA VAL A 38 -2.86 19.78 15.50
C VAL A 38 -3.90 20.88 15.57
N VAL A 39 -4.53 21.07 16.73
CA VAL A 39 -5.58 22.08 16.93
C VAL A 39 -5.03 23.48 16.75
N ARG A 40 -3.85 23.78 17.31
CA ARG A 40 -3.22 25.09 17.21
C ARG A 40 -2.90 25.47 15.76
N ARG A 41 -2.33 24.54 14.99
CA ARG A 41 -1.94 24.77 13.58
C ARG A 41 -3.15 24.83 12.64
N ALA A 42 -4.19 24.05 12.91
CA ALA A 42 -5.42 24.05 12.14
C ALA A 42 -6.42 25.14 12.57
N ALA A 43 -6.08 25.98 13.55
CA ALA A 43 -6.98 27.02 14.04
C ALA A 43 -7.43 27.96 12.92
N GLY A 44 -8.76 28.13 12.77
CA GLY A 44 -9.36 28.96 11.73
C GLY A 44 -9.31 28.38 10.31
N ALA A 45 -8.84 27.14 10.12
CA ALA A 45 -8.83 26.50 8.82
C ALA A 45 -10.25 26.08 8.37
N ASP A 46 -10.60 26.39 7.13
CA ASP A 46 -11.77 25.84 6.44
C ASP A 46 -11.53 24.42 5.97
N ALA A 47 -10.29 24.12 5.56
CA ALA A 47 -9.87 22.86 4.99
C ALA A 47 -8.50 22.41 5.56
N VAL A 48 -8.39 21.12 5.88
CA VAL A 48 -7.15 20.49 6.33
C VAL A 48 -6.79 19.34 5.40
N LEU A 49 -5.52 19.28 4.99
CA LEU A 49 -4.94 18.15 4.26
C LEU A 49 -4.01 17.37 5.19
N VAL A 50 -4.16 16.04 5.23
CA VAL A 50 -3.36 15.17 6.13
C VAL A 50 -2.95 13.88 5.42
N ASN A 51 -1.78 13.35 5.75
CA ASN A 51 -1.35 12.02 5.35
C ASN A 51 -1.52 11.01 6.50
N LYS A 52 -0.89 11.27 7.65
CA LYS A 52 -0.86 10.39 8.83
C LYS A 52 -1.33 11.07 10.13
N VAL A 53 -1.41 12.39 10.16
CA VAL A 53 -1.96 13.12 11.31
C VAL A 53 -3.39 12.69 11.57
N LYS A 54 -3.69 12.33 12.82
CA LYS A 54 -5.03 11.87 13.22
C LYS A 54 -5.99 13.05 13.38
N ILE A 55 -7.12 12.97 12.72
CA ILE A 55 -8.25 13.92 12.90
C ILE A 55 -9.35 13.18 13.63
N THR A 56 -9.30 13.28 14.95
CA THR A 56 -10.25 12.65 15.87
C THR A 56 -11.49 13.52 16.07
N ARG A 57 -12.48 13.01 16.80
CA ARG A 57 -13.67 13.79 17.21
C ARG A 57 -13.27 15.04 17.98
N GLU A 58 -12.39 14.92 18.96
CA GLU A 58 -11.92 15.99 19.84
C GLU A 58 -11.25 17.12 19.03
N VAL A 59 -10.44 16.75 18.02
CA VAL A 59 -9.84 17.71 17.08
C VAL A 59 -10.92 18.46 16.30
N MET A 60 -11.95 17.76 15.81
CA MET A 60 -13.04 18.39 15.05
C MET A 60 -13.90 19.32 15.93
N GLU A 61 -14.17 18.94 17.17
CA GLU A 61 -14.88 19.76 18.15
C GLU A 61 -14.13 21.05 18.50
N ALA A 62 -12.80 21.00 18.52
CA ALA A 62 -11.95 22.16 18.75
C ALA A 62 -11.78 23.08 17.51
N LEU A 63 -12.25 22.63 16.31
CA LEU A 63 -12.11 23.34 15.04
C LEU A 63 -13.48 23.63 14.41
N PRO A 64 -14.30 24.54 14.99
CA PRO A 64 -15.70 24.74 14.55
C PRO A 64 -15.85 25.28 13.14
N GLN A 65 -14.77 25.82 12.54
CA GLN A 65 -14.79 26.35 11.16
C GLN A 65 -14.40 25.27 10.12
N LEU A 66 -13.90 24.11 10.55
CA LEU A 66 -13.44 23.05 9.67
C LEU A 66 -14.62 22.44 8.90
N ARG A 67 -14.55 22.47 7.58
CA ARG A 67 -15.59 21.94 6.67
C ARG A 67 -15.08 20.82 5.77
N TYR A 68 -13.76 20.68 5.63
CA TYR A 68 -13.17 19.71 4.72
C TYR A 68 -11.91 19.08 5.32
N VAL A 69 -11.79 17.77 5.15
CA VAL A 69 -10.55 17.01 5.42
C VAL A 69 -10.19 16.20 4.18
N GLY A 70 -9.06 16.52 3.56
CA GLY A 70 -8.48 15.78 2.46
C GLY A 70 -7.38 14.83 2.96
N VAL A 71 -7.57 13.52 2.79
CA VAL A 71 -6.55 12.54 3.15
C VAL A 71 -5.64 12.32 1.95
N LEU A 72 -4.35 12.63 2.11
CA LEU A 72 -3.28 12.44 1.11
C LEU A 72 -2.86 10.96 1.05
N ALA A 73 -3.83 10.08 0.88
CA ALA A 73 -3.66 8.63 0.78
C ALA A 73 -4.94 7.95 0.26
N THR A 74 -4.82 6.68 -0.15
CA THR A 74 -6.01 5.83 -0.40
C THR A 74 -6.68 5.41 0.90
N GLY A 75 -5.90 5.00 1.93
CA GLY A 75 -6.41 4.69 3.27
C GLY A 75 -6.75 5.97 4.04
N TYR A 76 -7.87 5.97 4.75
CA TYR A 76 -8.40 7.15 5.47
C TYR A 76 -8.73 6.88 6.95
N ASN A 77 -8.15 5.83 7.51
CA ASN A 77 -8.33 5.43 8.91
C ASN A 77 -7.76 6.42 9.93
N VAL A 78 -7.00 7.41 9.47
CA VAL A 78 -6.52 8.54 10.30
C VAL A 78 -7.62 9.54 10.65
N VAL A 79 -8.80 9.49 10.01
CA VAL A 79 -9.93 10.38 10.24
C VAL A 79 -11.10 9.62 10.84
N ASP A 80 -11.67 10.10 11.94
CA ASP A 80 -12.98 9.63 12.44
C ASP A 80 -14.09 10.08 11.48
N THR A 81 -14.34 9.26 10.47
CA THR A 81 -15.34 9.56 9.43
C THR A 81 -16.77 9.62 9.96
N LYS A 82 -17.05 8.96 11.09
CA LYS A 82 -18.38 9.01 11.74
C LYS A 82 -18.58 10.34 12.46
N ALA A 83 -17.56 10.80 13.18
CA ALA A 83 -17.57 12.12 13.81
C ALA A 83 -17.65 13.21 12.74
N ALA A 84 -16.81 13.16 11.69
CA ALA A 84 -16.82 14.10 10.58
C ALA A 84 -18.21 14.25 9.94
N ALA A 85 -18.92 13.13 9.72
CA ALA A 85 -20.27 13.16 9.17
C ALA A 85 -21.28 13.87 10.11
N LYS A 86 -21.14 13.73 11.44
CA LYS A 86 -21.98 14.41 12.42
C LYS A 86 -21.72 15.92 12.49
N HIS A 87 -20.46 16.33 12.28
CA HIS A 87 -20.06 17.73 12.25
C HIS A 87 -20.23 18.39 10.85
N GLY A 88 -20.79 17.68 9.87
CA GLY A 88 -20.97 18.21 8.52
C GLY A 88 -19.66 18.38 7.73
N ILE A 89 -18.58 17.78 8.19
CA ILE A 89 -17.26 17.87 7.55
C ILE A 89 -17.19 16.84 6.40
N THR A 90 -16.84 17.31 5.20
CA THR A 90 -16.60 16.42 4.06
C THR A 90 -15.22 15.82 4.16
N VAL A 91 -15.11 14.50 4.10
CA VAL A 91 -13.84 13.78 4.08
C VAL A 91 -13.62 13.13 2.72
N THR A 92 -12.48 13.42 2.09
CA THR A 92 -12.10 12.81 0.82
C THR A 92 -10.79 12.04 0.96
N ASN A 93 -10.59 11.05 0.09
CA ASN A 93 -9.32 10.36 -0.06
C ASN A 93 -8.81 10.46 -1.51
N VAL A 94 -7.63 9.89 -1.77
CA VAL A 94 -7.08 9.82 -3.13
C VAL A 94 -7.02 8.35 -3.57
N PRO A 95 -8.00 7.88 -4.36
CA PRO A 95 -8.00 6.50 -4.83
C PRO A 95 -7.04 6.30 -6.03
N ALA A 96 -6.48 5.10 -6.15
CA ALA A 96 -5.79 4.57 -7.33
C ALA A 96 -4.55 5.35 -7.87
N TYR A 97 -4.05 6.35 -7.15
CA TYR A 97 -2.92 7.17 -7.59
C TYR A 97 -1.60 6.38 -7.71
N SER A 98 -1.40 5.37 -6.87
CA SER A 98 -0.18 4.59 -6.75
C SER A 98 -0.27 3.17 -7.34
N THR A 99 -1.31 2.85 -8.10
CA THR A 99 -1.56 1.49 -8.59
C THR A 99 -0.33 0.86 -9.25
N MET A 100 0.29 1.56 -10.20
CA MET A 100 1.46 1.05 -10.93
C MET A 100 2.71 1.05 -10.08
N SER A 101 2.90 2.05 -9.24
CA SER A 101 4.02 2.14 -8.30
C SER A 101 4.04 0.94 -7.33
N VAL A 102 2.89 0.61 -6.73
CA VAL A 102 2.76 -0.55 -5.83
C VAL A 102 2.98 -1.86 -6.58
N ALA A 103 2.41 -2.02 -7.78
CA ALA A 103 2.64 -3.21 -8.59
C ALA A 103 4.12 -3.37 -8.99
N GLN A 104 4.81 -2.27 -9.29
CA GLN A 104 6.25 -2.26 -9.55
C GLN A 104 7.04 -2.69 -8.31
N MET A 105 6.68 -2.23 -7.10
CA MET A 105 7.35 -2.65 -5.86
C MET A 105 7.18 -4.14 -5.58
N VAL A 106 6.03 -4.74 -5.90
CA VAL A 106 5.85 -6.20 -5.83
C VAL A 106 6.92 -6.91 -6.65
N PHE A 107 7.14 -6.47 -7.89
CA PHE A 107 8.16 -7.07 -8.76
C PHE A 107 9.58 -6.67 -8.36
N ALA A 108 9.80 -5.50 -7.76
CA ALA A 108 11.11 -5.12 -7.21
C ALA A 108 11.53 -6.10 -6.09
N HIS A 109 10.65 -6.39 -5.13
CA HIS A 109 10.89 -7.42 -4.12
C HIS A 109 11.09 -8.80 -4.74
N LEU A 110 10.19 -9.20 -5.64
CA LEU A 110 10.26 -10.52 -6.28
C LEU A 110 11.57 -10.71 -7.04
N LEU A 111 11.95 -9.76 -7.88
CA LEU A 111 13.20 -9.82 -8.65
C LEU A 111 14.44 -9.70 -7.77
N ASN A 112 14.40 -8.91 -6.70
CA ASN A 112 15.49 -8.89 -5.71
C ASN A 112 15.71 -10.26 -5.07
N ILE A 113 14.60 -10.95 -4.68
CA ILE A 113 14.67 -12.28 -4.06
C ILE A 113 15.12 -13.35 -5.07
N THR A 114 14.65 -13.30 -6.32
CA THR A 114 14.91 -14.35 -7.31
C THR A 114 16.27 -14.22 -8.00
N ASN A 115 16.81 -13.01 -8.10
CA ASN A 115 18.05 -12.72 -8.83
C ASN A 115 19.18 -12.19 -7.93
N SER A 116 18.88 -11.79 -6.66
CA SER A 116 19.87 -11.34 -5.66
C SER A 116 20.81 -10.24 -6.17
N VAL A 117 20.32 -9.33 -7.04
CA VAL A 117 21.15 -8.32 -7.73
C VAL A 117 21.92 -7.44 -6.75
N ALA A 118 21.28 -6.99 -5.66
CA ALA A 118 21.91 -6.14 -4.65
C ALA A 118 23.07 -6.89 -3.95
N GLN A 119 22.87 -8.16 -3.57
CA GLN A 119 23.87 -9.00 -2.93
C GLN A 119 25.06 -9.21 -3.86
N TYR A 120 24.86 -9.66 -5.10
CA TYR A 120 25.93 -9.86 -6.06
C TYR A 120 26.67 -8.57 -6.38
N THR A 121 26.00 -7.43 -6.42
CA THR A 121 26.67 -6.13 -6.60
C THR A 121 27.65 -5.84 -5.46
N ILE A 122 27.29 -6.13 -4.21
CA ILE A 122 28.15 -5.96 -3.04
C ILE A 122 29.35 -6.91 -3.13
N GLU A 123 29.13 -8.19 -3.44
CA GLU A 123 30.17 -9.21 -3.57
C GLU A 123 31.15 -8.88 -4.69
N VAL A 124 30.67 -8.44 -5.85
CA VAL A 124 31.53 -7.99 -6.97
C VAL A 124 32.40 -6.79 -6.56
N LYS A 125 31.80 -5.79 -5.90
CA LYS A 125 32.54 -4.60 -5.42
C LYS A 125 33.55 -4.92 -4.32
N SER A 126 33.33 -5.98 -3.54
CA SER A 126 34.30 -6.47 -2.54
C SER A 126 35.43 -7.30 -3.12
N GLY A 127 35.46 -7.51 -4.45
CA GLY A 127 36.55 -8.22 -5.14
C GLY A 127 36.31 -9.73 -5.29
N THR A 128 35.18 -10.28 -4.88
CA THR A 128 34.89 -11.72 -4.96
C THR A 128 34.98 -12.21 -6.38
N TRP A 129 34.45 -11.47 -7.37
CA TRP A 129 34.53 -11.88 -8.77
C TRP A 129 35.95 -11.76 -9.34
N SER A 130 36.71 -10.73 -8.95
CA SER A 130 38.10 -10.55 -9.40
C SER A 130 39.04 -11.64 -8.89
N SER A 131 38.68 -12.33 -7.81
CA SER A 131 39.46 -13.46 -7.25
C SER A 131 38.87 -14.82 -7.61
N CYS A 132 37.80 -14.88 -8.42
CA CYS A 132 37.15 -16.12 -8.84
C CYS A 132 38.02 -16.83 -9.90
N GLU A 133 38.16 -18.15 -9.82
CA GLU A 133 38.87 -18.96 -10.81
C GLU A 133 38.06 -19.10 -12.11
N ASP A 134 36.71 -19.06 -12.00
CA ASP A 134 35.78 -19.17 -13.11
C ASP A 134 35.32 -17.79 -13.62
N PHE A 135 34.80 -17.74 -14.85
CA PHE A 135 34.27 -16.51 -15.44
C PHE A 135 33.03 -15.96 -14.74
N CYS A 136 32.38 -16.77 -13.88
CA CYS A 136 31.21 -16.40 -13.09
C CYS A 136 31.18 -17.16 -11.74
N PHE A 137 30.38 -16.67 -10.80
CA PHE A 137 30.04 -17.40 -9.57
C PHE A 137 28.56 -17.20 -9.21
N TYR A 138 27.97 -18.19 -8.56
CA TYR A 138 26.63 -18.11 -7.98
C TYR A 138 26.59 -18.94 -6.70
N ASN A 139 26.37 -18.27 -5.60
CA ASN A 139 26.38 -18.85 -4.24
C ASN A 139 24.99 -18.93 -3.61
N VAL A 140 23.97 -18.39 -4.30
CA VAL A 140 22.56 -18.50 -3.92
C VAL A 140 21.73 -19.04 -5.09
N PRO A 141 20.63 -19.78 -4.84
CA PRO A 141 19.75 -20.28 -5.90
C PRO A 141 19.06 -19.13 -6.65
N LEU A 142 19.35 -18.99 -7.93
CA LEU A 142 18.61 -18.12 -8.84
C LEU A 142 17.34 -18.82 -9.32
N THR A 143 16.28 -18.05 -9.60
CA THR A 143 14.99 -18.62 -9.99
C THR A 143 14.37 -17.86 -11.15
N GLU A 144 13.98 -18.61 -12.17
CA GLU A 144 13.21 -18.12 -13.31
C GLU A 144 11.72 -18.07 -12.97
N LEU A 145 11.04 -17.02 -13.45
CA LEU A 145 9.61 -16.81 -13.17
C LEU A 145 8.69 -17.48 -14.19
N ASP A 146 9.19 -17.76 -15.40
CA ASP A 146 8.42 -18.39 -16.45
C ASP A 146 7.84 -19.75 -16.00
N GLY A 147 6.57 -19.97 -16.31
CA GLY A 147 5.82 -21.16 -15.90
C GLY A 147 5.44 -21.23 -14.40
N ARG A 148 5.94 -20.34 -13.53
CA ARG A 148 5.59 -20.30 -12.10
C ARG A 148 4.20 -19.75 -11.87
N THR A 149 3.59 -20.09 -10.74
CA THR A 149 2.26 -19.63 -10.34
C THR A 149 2.34 -18.39 -9.43
N MET A 150 1.81 -17.27 -9.93
CA MET A 150 1.53 -16.07 -9.12
C MET A 150 0.15 -16.20 -8.48
N GLY A 151 0.10 -16.47 -7.18
CA GLY A 151 -1.11 -16.42 -6.37
C GLY A 151 -1.43 -14.99 -5.97
N ILE A 152 -2.67 -14.53 -6.17
CA ILE A 152 -3.09 -13.15 -5.85
C ILE A 152 -4.30 -13.18 -4.94
N VAL A 153 -4.19 -12.56 -3.76
CA VAL A 153 -5.33 -12.30 -2.89
C VAL A 153 -5.86 -10.90 -3.16
N GLY A 154 -7.03 -10.80 -3.80
CA GLY A 154 -7.66 -9.52 -4.13
C GLY A 154 -7.27 -8.98 -5.52
N LEU A 155 -8.23 -8.95 -6.44
CA LEU A 155 -8.08 -8.41 -7.81
C LEU A 155 -8.77 -7.05 -7.97
N GLY A 156 -8.39 -6.10 -7.10
CA GLY A 156 -8.63 -4.66 -7.29
C GLY A 156 -7.67 -4.07 -8.33
N ASN A 157 -7.50 -2.75 -8.34
CA ASN A 157 -6.64 -2.07 -9.32
C ASN A 157 -5.18 -2.58 -9.25
N ILE A 158 -4.61 -2.70 -8.04
CA ILE A 158 -3.23 -3.15 -7.82
C ILE A 158 -3.08 -4.63 -8.21
N GLY A 159 -3.94 -5.51 -7.67
CA GLY A 159 -3.88 -6.95 -7.98
C GLY A 159 -4.02 -7.24 -9.49
N MET A 160 -4.83 -6.46 -10.20
CA MET A 160 -4.93 -6.56 -11.67
C MET A 160 -3.67 -6.07 -12.40
N ALA A 161 -3.00 -5.03 -11.88
CA ALA A 161 -1.74 -4.58 -12.44
C ALA A 161 -0.64 -5.64 -12.22
N VAL A 162 -0.56 -6.21 -11.02
CA VAL A 162 0.35 -7.32 -10.69
C VAL A 162 0.07 -8.55 -11.56
N ALA A 163 -1.20 -8.92 -11.77
CA ALA A 163 -1.57 -10.04 -12.64
C ALA A 163 -1.04 -9.86 -14.07
N ARG A 164 -1.20 -8.65 -14.65
CA ARG A 164 -0.69 -8.35 -16.00
C ARG A 164 0.85 -8.39 -16.08
N MET A 165 1.54 -7.89 -15.05
CA MET A 165 3.00 -7.98 -14.99
C MET A 165 3.45 -9.45 -14.86
N ALA A 166 2.79 -10.25 -14.00
CA ALA A 166 3.07 -11.67 -13.87
C ALA A 166 2.92 -12.42 -15.19
N GLN A 167 1.84 -12.16 -15.93
CA GLN A 167 1.62 -12.74 -17.26
C GLN A 167 2.71 -12.35 -18.26
N ALA A 168 3.21 -11.10 -18.20
CA ALA A 168 4.32 -10.65 -19.05
C ALA A 168 5.66 -11.35 -18.73
N PHE A 169 5.83 -11.85 -17.49
CA PHE A 169 6.94 -12.72 -17.09
C PHE A 169 6.70 -14.20 -17.36
N GLY A 170 5.66 -14.58 -18.11
CA GLY A 170 5.33 -15.97 -18.41
C GLY A 170 4.70 -16.75 -17.25
N MET A 171 4.33 -16.06 -16.15
CA MET A 171 3.73 -16.71 -14.99
C MET A 171 2.25 -17.06 -15.24
N GLN A 172 1.80 -18.17 -14.65
CA GLN A 172 0.39 -18.49 -14.51
C GLN A 172 -0.20 -17.66 -13.35
N VAL A 173 -1.41 -17.12 -13.50
CA VAL A 173 -2.05 -16.34 -12.45
C VAL A 173 -3.23 -17.10 -11.86
N LEU A 174 -3.18 -17.35 -10.56
CA LEU A 174 -4.24 -17.94 -9.74
C LEU A 174 -4.72 -16.90 -8.72
N ALA A 175 -6.02 -16.61 -8.65
CA ALA A 175 -6.49 -15.51 -7.83
C ALA A 175 -7.70 -15.84 -6.96
N MET A 176 -7.67 -15.41 -5.70
CA MET A 176 -8.83 -15.30 -4.83
C MET A 176 -9.49 -13.93 -5.05
N SER A 177 -10.70 -13.93 -5.58
CA SER A 177 -11.41 -12.71 -5.97
C SER A 177 -12.92 -12.89 -5.97
N SER A 178 -13.66 -11.81 -5.72
CA SER A 178 -15.13 -11.77 -5.88
C SER A 178 -15.59 -11.79 -7.34
N LYS A 179 -14.69 -11.60 -8.32
CA LYS A 179 -15.03 -11.68 -9.75
C LYS A 179 -15.41 -13.11 -10.14
N SER A 180 -16.30 -13.24 -11.11
CA SER A 180 -16.72 -14.57 -11.61
C SER A 180 -15.57 -15.29 -12.31
N ALA A 181 -15.56 -16.64 -12.24
CA ALA A 181 -14.56 -17.45 -12.94
C ALA A 181 -14.55 -17.20 -14.46
N LYS A 182 -15.71 -16.96 -15.06
CA LYS A 182 -15.84 -16.60 -16.49
C LYS A 182 -15.13 -15.29 -16.82
N ALA A 183 -15.30 -14.26 -15.97
CA ALA A 183 -14.63 -12.97 -16.16
C ALA A 183 -13.10 -13.07 -16.01
N LEU A 184 -12.62 -13.86 -15.04
CA LEU A 184 -11.19 -14.08 -14.83
C LEU A 184 -10.56 -14.88 -15.96
N LYS A 185 -11.23 -15.95 -16.43
CA LYS A 185 -10.77 -16.76 -17.57
C LYS A 185 -10.59 -15.92 -18.83
N ALA A 186 -11.47 -14.94 -19.08
CA ALA A 186 -11.34 -14.03 -20.22
C ALA A 186 -10.09 -13.12 -20.14
N MET A 187 -9.48 -13.00 -18.96
CA MET A 187 -8.25 -12.24 -18.70
C MET A 187 -7.01 -13.16 -18.55
N GLY A 188 -7.15 -14.46 -18.84
CA GLY A 188 -6.08 -15.44 -18.65
C GLY A 188 -5.75 -15.72 -17.18
N ILE A 189 -6.71 -15.50 -16.25
CA ILE A 189 -6.54 -15.68 -14.81
C ILE A 189 -7.40 -16.86 -14.35
N CYS A 190 -6.81 -17.80 -13.60
CA CYS A 190 -7.53 -18.87 -12.94
C CYS A 190 -8.13 -18.36 -11.62
N LYS A 191 -9.34 -18.80 -11.30
CA LYS A 191 -9.98 -18.50 -10.02
C LYS A 191 -9.68 -19.63 -9.04
N ALA A 192 -9.07 -19.29 -7.90
CA ALA A 192 -8.95 -20.25 -6.80
C ALA A 192 -10.32 -20.50 -6.17
N SER A 193 -10.60 -21.77 -5.85
CA SER A 193 -11.83 -22.20 -5.20
C SER A 193 -11.81 -21.93 -3.69
N SER A 194 -10.62 -21.94 -3.08
CA SER A 194 -10.40 -21.68 -1.67
C SER A 194 -9.04 -21.03 -1.40
N TYR A 195 -8.82 -20.57 -0.18
CA TYR A 195 -7.50 -20.10 0.25
C TYR A 195 -6.48 -21.25 0.31
N GLU A 196 -6.89 -22.45 0.72
CA GLU A 196 -6.04 -23.64 0.80
C GLU A 196 -5.48 -23.99 -0.60
N GLU A 197 -6.31 -23.95 -1.63
CA GLU A 197 -5.86 -24.13 -3.01
C GLU A 197 -4.86 -23.04 -3.41
N LEU A 198 -5.18 -21.78 -3.14
CA LEU A 198 -4.32 -20.65 -3.50
C LEU A 198 -2.94 -20.77 -2.84
N PHE A 199 -2.90 -21.01 -1.52
CA PHE A 199 -1.66 -21.09 -0.76
C PHE A 199 -0.80 -22.30 -1.18
N SER A 200 -1.40 -23.47 -1.40
CA SER A 200 -0.67 -24.69 -1.77
C SER A 200 -0.12 -24.66 -3.21
N GLN A 201 -0.79 -23.96 -4.12
CA GLN A 201 -0.36 -23.93 -5.54
C GLN A 201 0.57 -22.77 -5.88
N ALA A 202 0.54 -21.69 -5.11
CA ALA A 202 1.35 -20.51 -5.40
C ALA A 202 2.86 -20.77 -5.24
N ASP A 203 3.66 -20.37 -6.24
CA ASP A 203 5.11 -20.21 -6.11
C ASP A 203 5.45 -18.81 -5.58
N VAL A 204 4.62 -17.82 -5.88
CA VAL A 204 4.66 -16.48 -5.34
C VAL A 204 3.25 -16.11 -4.90
N LEU A 205 3.06 -15.70 -3.65
CA LEU A 205 1.78 -15.22 -3.14
C LEU A 205 1.85 -13.73 -2.86
N SER A 206 0.96 -12.93 -3.47
CA SER A 206 0.92 -11.48 -3.32
C SER A 206 -0.43 -10.99 -2.78
N LEU A 207 -0.38 -10.12 -1.76
CA LEU A 207 -1.56 -9.68 -1.01
C LEU A 207 -2.01 -8.28 -1.46
N HIS A 208 -3.26 -8.17 -1.96
CA HIS A 208 -3.88 -6.94 -2.45
C HIS A 208 -5.34 -6.79 -2.00
N CYS A 209 -5.73 -7.51 -0.95
CA CYS A 209 -7.03 -7.36 -0.31
C CYS A 209 -7.01 -6.22 0.72
N PRO A 210 -8.17 -5.61 1.05
CA PRO A 210 -8.26 -4.69 2.18
C PRO A 210 -8.07 -5.43 3.51
N LEU A 211 -7.58 -4.72 4.52
CA LEU A 211 -7.59 -5.20 5.90
C LEU A 211 -9.01 -5.05 6.46
N THR A 212 -9.57 -6.15 6.93
CA THR A 212 -10.88 -6.27 7.60
C THR A 212 -10.75 -7.29 8.72
N ASP A 213 -11.78 -7.44 9.55
CA ASP A 213 -11.79 -8.48 10.60
C ASP A 213 -11.59 -9.90 9.99
N ASP A 214 -12.13 -10.16 8.78
CA ASP A 214 -11.99 -11.45 8.09
C ASP A 214 -10.60 -11.66 7.45
N THR A 215 -9.84 -10.60 7.22
CA THR A 215 -8.53 -10.66 6.55
C THR A 215 -7.36 -10.36 7.48
N GLN A 216 -7.63 -9.98 8.72
CA GLN A 216 -6.59 -9.87 9.73
C GLN A 216 -5.94 -11.24 9.95
N HIS A 217 -4.61 -11.30 9.96
CA HIS A 217 -3.82 -12.53 10.02
C HIS A 217 -4.29 -13.58 8.99
N LEU A 218 -4.68 -13.09 7.79
CA LEU A 218 -5.00 -13.99 6.67
C LEU A 218 -3.84 -14.95 6.39
N VAL A 219 -2.61 -14.46 6.50
CA VAL A 219 -1.40 -15.29 6.47
C VAL A 219 -0.99 -15.57 7.90
N ASN A 220 -1.34 -16.74 8.39
CA ASN A 220 -1.03 -17.27 9.71
C ASN A 220 -0.19 -18.55 9.60
N ALA A 221 0.19 -19.14 10.73
CA ALA A 221 1.01 -20.36 10.77
C ALA A 221 0.40 -21.54 9.99
N GLU A 222 -0.92 -21.73 10.07
CA GLU A 222 -1.63 -22.81 9.38
C GLU A 222 -1.54 -22.65 7.86
N ARG A 223 -1.79 -21.44 7.35
CA ARG A 223 -1.71 -21.17 5.91
C ARG A 223 -0.29 -21.12 5.38
N LEU A 224 0.66 -20.63 6.17
CA LEU A 224 2.09 -20.70 5.84
C LEU A 224 2.55 -22.18 5.69
N ALA A 225 2.03 -23.07 6.51
CA ALA A 225 2.33 -24.51 6.42
C ALA A 225 1.79 -25.18 5.14
N LEU A 226 0.81 -24.57 4.45
CA LEU A 226 0.32 -25.05 3.15
C LEU A 226 1.20 -24.62 1.99
N MET A 227 2.02 -23.56 2.16
CA MET A 227 2.85 -23.03 1.08
C MET A 227 4.01 -23.99 0.77
N LYS A 228 4.44 -23.94 -0.49
CA LYS A 228 5.63 -24.69 -0.92
C LYS A 228 6.88 -24.15 -0.17
N PRO A 229 7.82 -24.99 0.22
CA PRO A 229 9.08 -24.52 0.82
C PRO A 229 9.88 -23.57 -0.07
N THR A 230 9.65 -23.63 -1.38
CA THR A 230 10.26 -22.75 -2.39
C THR A 230 9.47 -21.47 -2.64
N ALA A 231 8.32 -21.29 -1.99
CA ALA A 231 7.43 -20.17 -2.26
C ALA A 231 7.95 -18.85 -1.67
N ILE A 232 7.48 -17.76 -2.26
CA ILE A 232 7.78 -16.37 -1.86
C ILE A 232 6.47 -15.68 -1.49
N LEU A 233 6.44 -15.01 -0.33
CA LEU A 233 5.32 -14.16 0.09
C LEU A 233 5.65 -12.69 -0.18
N ILE A 234 4.71 -11.94 -0.79
CA ILE A 234 4.84 -10.49 -1.00
C ILE A 234 3.66 -9.76 -0.34
N ASN A 235 3.95 -8.82 0.55
CA ASN A 235 2.94 -7.96 1.18
C ASN A 235 3.28 -6.47 0.99
N THR A 236 2.60 -5.82 0.06
CA THR A 236 2.63 -4.37 -0.14
C THR A 236 1.28 -3.73 0.21
N GLY A 237 0.42 -4.45 0.92
CA GLY A 237 -0.93 -4.04 1.27
C GLY A 237 -1.05 -3.43 2.66
N ARG A 238 -1.14 -4.26 3.69
CA ARG A 238 -1.23 -3.88 5.10
C ARG A 238 -0.51 -4.91 5.97
N GLY A 239 0.29 -4.45 6.94
CA GLY A 239 1.03 -5.32 7.86
C GLY A 239 0.15 -6.37 8.54
N PRO A 240 -0.97 -6.00 9.19
CA PRO A 240 -1.82 -6.96 9.90
C PRO A 240 -2.53 -8.02 9.04
N LEU A 241 -2.36 -8.05 7.72
CA LEU A 241 -2.75 -9.20 6.88
C LEU A 241 -1.91 -10.43 7.19
N VAL A 242 -0.72 -10.24 7.77
CA VAL A 242 0.26 -11.27 8.07
C VAL A 242 0.47 -11.32 9.58
N ASP A 243 0.51 -12.51 10.14
CA ASP A 243 1.07 -12.77 11.46
C ASP A 243 2.60 -12.73 11.33
N GLU A 244 3.22 -11.65 11.82
CA GLU A 244 4.66 -11.39 11.66
C GLU A 244 5.51 -12.44 12.39
N GLN A 245 5.05 -12.89 13.57
CA GLN A 245 5.76 -13.92 14.32
C GLN A 245 5.75 -15.24 13.56
N ALA A 246 4.60 -15.66 13.06
CA ALA A 246 4.46 -16.89 12.29
C ALA A 246 5.28 -16.85 10.99
N LEU A 247 5.33 -15.69 10.32
CA LEU A 247 6.13 -15.50 9.11
C LEU A 247 7.63 -15.59 9.42
N ALA A 248 8.11 -14.90 10.46
CA ALA A 248 9.51 -14.94 10.87
C ALA A 248 9.96 -16.37 11.22
N GLU A 249 9.13 -17.11 11.96
CA GLU A 249 9.39 -18.51 12.28
C GLU A 249 9.46 -19.40 11.04
N ALA A 250 8.54 -19.21 10.07
CA ALA A 250 8.53 -19.97 8.82
C ALA A 250 9.79 -19.70 7.97
N LEU A 251 10.25 -18.46 7.93
CA LEU A 251 11.48 -18.06 7.25
C LEU A 251 12.72 -18.62 7.92
N ASN A 252 12.86 -18.43 9.24
CA ASN A 252 14.03 -18.89 10.02
C ASN A 252 14.17 -20.40 10.04
N GLN A 253 13.07 -21.15 9.92
CA GLN A 253 13.05 -22.61 9.83
C GLN A 253 13.17 -23.14 8.39
N GLY A 254 13.29 -22.26 7.38
CA GLY A 254 13.35 -22.67 5.97
C GLY A 254 12.05 -23.30 5.44
N ARG A 255 10.92 -23.12 6.14
CA ARG A 255 9.61 -23.61 5.69
C ARG A 255 9.02 -22.74 4.58
N LEU A 256 9.49 -21.52 4.45
CA LEU A 256 9.22 -20.59 3.35
C LEU A 256 10.55 -20.05 2.85
N ARG A 257 10.72 -19.97 1.53
CA ARG A 257 11.98 -19.51 0.93
C ARG A 257 12.33 -18.07 1.28
N ALA A 258 11.39 -17.15 1.11
CA ALA A 258 11.62 -15.73 1.34
C ALA A 258 10.30 -14.95 1.47
N ALA A 259 10.40 -13.72 1.98
CA ALA A 259 9.32 -12.75 1.95
C ALA A 259 9.82 -11.39 1.47
N GLY A 260 8.92 -10.63 0.82
CA GLY A 260 9.10 -9.22 0.48
C GLY A 260 7.95 -8.41 1.11
N VAL A 261 8.26 -7.50 2.03
CA VAL A 261 7.25 -6.72 2.73
C VAL A 261 7.55 -5.23 2.65
N ASP A 262 6.55 -4.44 2.28
CA ASP A 262 6.63 -2.97 2.30
C ASP A 262 5.91 -2.38 3.51
N VAL A 263 5.18 -3.21 4.25
CA VAL A 263 4.32 -2.81 5.36
C VAL A 263 4.49 -3.74 6.55
N LEU A 264 4.42 -3.17 7.76
CA LEU A 264 4.49 -3.89 9.03
C LEU A 264 3.25 -3.59 9.89
N VAL A 265 3.06 -4.37 10.95
CA VAL A 265 1.92 -4.19 11.88
C VAL A 265 2.03 -2.86 12.59
N GLU A 266 3.22 -2.51 13.07
CA GLU A 266 3.54 -1.23 13.66
C GLU A 266 4.51 -0.46 12.73
N GLU A 267 4.17 0.79 12.42
CA GLU A 267 4.95 1.67 11.53
C GLU A 267 5.11 3.06 12.15
N PRO A 268 6.36 3.51 12.48
CA PRO A 268 7.63 2.78 12.36
C PRO A 268 7.71 1.56 13.28
N PRO A 269 8.41 0.48 12.88
CA PRO A 269 8.55 -0.71 13.71
C PRO A 269 9.43 -0.47 14.92
N GLN A 270 9.20 -1.24 15.99
CA GLN A 270 10.14 -1.36 17.10
C GLN A 270 11.34 -2.22 16.67
N ASN A 271 12.49 -2.05 17.34
CA ASN A 271 13.72 -2.77 16.98
C ASN A 271 13.62 -4.29 17.17
N ASP A 272 12.68 -4.76 17.98
CA ASP A 272 12.42 -6.17 18.26
C ASP A 272 11.35 -6.81 17.35
N ASN A 273 10.93 -6.09 16.30
CA ASN A 273 10.01 -6.68 15.33
C ASN A 273 10.64 -7.94 14.70
N PRO A 274 9.98 -9.11 14.75
CA PRO A 274 10.56 -10.40 14.37
C PRO A 274 10.98 -10.48 12.90
N LEU A 275 10.40 -9.66 12.02
CA LEU A 275 10.74 -9.66 10.60
C LEU A 275 12.05 -8.92 10.30
N ILE A 276 12.48 -7.98 11.16
CA ILE A 276 13.73 -7.23 10.95
C ILE A 276 14.94 -8.16 10.96
N GLU A 277 14.94 -9.15 11.86
CA GLU A 277 16.02 -10.13 11.99
C GLU A 277 15.76 -11.44 11.23
N ALA A 278 14.57 -11.60 10.64
CA ALA A 278 14.21 -12.82 9.94
C ALA A 278 15.09 -13.02 8.69
N THR A 279 15.57 -14.24 8.51
CA THR A 279 16.34 -14.63 7.32
C THR A 279 15.48 -14.49 6.06
N ASN A 280 16.11 -14.07 4.95
CA ASN A 280 15.46 -13.97 3.64
C ASN A 280 14.17 -13.09 3.64
N CYS A 281 14.07 -12.09 4.52
CA CYS A 281 13.02 -11.09 4.52
C CYS A 281 13.53 -9.79 3.89
N SER A 282 13.00 -9.41 2.73
CA SER A 282 13.29 -8.12 2.08
C SER A 282 12.24 -7.10 2.56
N ILE A 283 12.70 -6.04 3.25
CA ILE A 283 11.81 -5.05 3.86
C ILE A 283 12.05 -3.68 3.23
N THR A 284 10.98 -2.97 2.88
CA THR A 284 11.01 -1.54 2.50
C THR A 284 10.08 -0.74 3.42
N PRO A 285 10.38 0.53 3.72
CA PRO A 285 9.71 1.29 4.78
C PRO A 285 8.42 1.97 4.30
N HIS A 286 7.44 1.20 3.82
CA HIS A 286 6.13 1.63 3.33
C HIS A 286 6.22 2.69 2.23
N ILE A 287 7.05 2.42 1.22
CA ILE A 287 7.35 3.32 0.10
C ILE A 287 6.86 2.81 -1.27
N ALA A 288 6.12 1.71 -1.32
CA ALA A 288 5.57 1.19 -2.58
C ALA A 288 4.73 2.23 -3.35
N TRP A 289 4.15 3.20 -2.66
CA TRP A 289 3.34 4.29 -3.23
C TRP A 289 4.15 5.55 -3.61
N ALA A 290 5.43 5.68 -3.21
CA ALA A 290 6.13 6.94 -3.03
C ALA A 290 6.95 7.39 -4.26
N THR A 291 6.75 6.80 -5.45
CA THR A 291 7.41 7.31 -6.67
C THR A 291 7.02 8.75 -6.96
N ALA A 292 7.88 9.54 -7.58
CA ALA A 292 7.62 10.94 -7.91
C ALA A 292 6.30 11.09 -8.69
N GLU A 293 6.08 10.26 -9.71
CA GLU A 293 4.88 10.29 -10.55
C GLU A 293 3.62 9.91 -9.77
N ALA A 294 3.72 9.01 -8.80
CA ALA A 294 2.58 8.66 -7.95
C ALA A 294 2.25 9.82 -7.00
N ARG A 295 3.27 10.49 -6.43
CA ARG A 295 3.09 11.66 -5.56
C ARG A 295 2.55 12.88 -6.32
N GLU A 296 2.97 13.10 -7.55
CA GLU A 296 2.38 14.11 -8.45
C GLU A 296 0.88 13.84 -8.67
N ARG A 297 0.51 12.59 -9.01
CA ARG A 297 -0.90 12.20 -9.15
C ARG A 297 -1.67 12.34 -7.84
N LEU A 298 -1.05 12.01 -6.71
CA LEU A 298 -1.64 12.17 -5.38
C LEU A 298 -2.02 13.63 -5.13
N LEU A 299 -1.08 14.55 -5.32
CA LEU A 299 -1.31 15.98 -5.10
C LEU A 299 -2.33 16.53 -6.08
N ALA A 300 -2.23 16.21 -7.37
CA ALA A 300 -3.18 16.65 -8.39
C ALA A 300 -4.62 16.22 -8.06
N ILE A 301 -4.84 14.97 -7.66
CA ILE A 301 -6.18 14.48 -7.28
C ILE A 301 -6.65 15.12 -5.97
N ALA A 302 -5.76 15.32 -5.00
CA ALA A 302 -6.12 15.97 -3.73
C ALA A 302 -6.55 17.43 -3.93
N ILE A 303 -5.85 18.17 -4.78
CA ILE A 303 -6.18 19.55 -5.17
C ILE A 303 -7.53 19.60 -5.91
N GLU A 304 -7.73 18.69 -6.86
CA GLU A 304 -9.00 18.61 -7.59
C GLU A 304 -10.17 18.22 -6.69
N ASN A 305 -9.96 17.37 -5.67
CA ASN A 305 -10.97 17.05 -4.66
C ASN A 305 -11.38 18.29 -3.86
N LEU A 306 -10.41 19.10 -3.42
CA LEU A 306 -10.66 20.33 -2.68
C LEU A 306 -11.36 21.37 -3.55
N LYS A 307 -10.94 21.52 -4.82
CA LYS A 307 -11.59 22.40 -5.80
C LYS A 307 -13.05 21.99 -6.02
N ALA A 308 -13.31 20.72 -6.27
CA ALA A 308 -14.66 20.18 -6.45
C ALA A 308 -15.53 20.39 -5.19
N PHE A 309 -14.94 20.31 -3.99
CA PHE A 309 -15.63 20.66 -2.75
C PHE A 309 -16.00 22.14 -2.70
N ALA A 310 -15.07 23.05 -3.03
CA ALA A 310 -15.31 24.48 -3.05
C ALA A 310 -16.41 24.88 -4.05
N GLU A 311 -16.53 24.16 -5.16
CA GLU A 311 -17.57 24.31 -6.19
C GLU A 311 -18.91 23.64 -5.81
N GLY A 312 -19.02 23.04 -4.63
CA GLY A 312 -20.24 22.35 -4.17
C GLY A 312 -20.49 20.98 -4.82
N LYS A 313 -19.51 20.40 -5.50
CA LYS A 313 -19.60 19.10 -6.19
C LYS A 313 -18.52 18.13 -5.69
N PRO A 314 -18.45 17.81 -4.38
CA PRO A 314 -17.37 17.04 -3.81
C PRO A 314 -17.29 15.64 -4.42
N GLN A 315 -16.08 15.21 -4.79
CA GLN A 315 -15.74 13.89 -5.31
C GLN A 315 -14.86 13.11 -4.35
N ASN A 316 -14.71 11.80 -4.55
CA ASN A 316 -13.93 10.88 -3.71
C ASN A 316 -14.28 10.97 -2.21
N VAL A 317 -15.55 11.28 -1.88
CA VAL A 317 -16.05 11.42 -0.51
C VAL A 317 -16.19 10.05 0.14
N VAL A 318 -15.57 9.86 1.32
CA VAL A 318 -15.54 8.58 2.04
C VAL A 318 -16.54 8.48 3.18
N ASN A 319 -17.09 9.61 3.65
CA ASN A 319 -18.04 9.67 4.77
C ASN A 319 -19.48 9.97 4.37
N ARG A 320 -19.88 9.74 3.10
CA ARG A 320 -21.29 9.88 2.67
C ARG A 320 -22.21 8.94 3.40
N SER A 321 -23.40 9.44 3.76
CA SER A 321 -24.46 8.60 4.32
C SER A 321 -24.94 7.53 3.32
N ARG A 322 -25.60 6.45 3.81
CA ARG A 322 -26.17 5.42 2.92
C ARG A 322 -27.11 6.00 1.87
N LYS A 323 -27.93 7.01 2.20
CA LYS A 323 -28.84 7.70 1.27
C LYS A 323 -28.07 8.40 0.14
N GLN A 324 -27.04 9.17 0.47
CA GLN A 324 -26.20 9.86 -0.51
C GLN A 324 -25.40 8.91 -1.41
N LYS A 325 -25.01 7.72 -0.92
CA LYS A 325 -24.36 6.69 -1.73
C LYS A 325 -25.29 6.09 -2.79
N VAL A 326 -26.59 5.99 -2.51
CA VAL A 326 -27.59 5.47 -3.46
C VAL A 326 -27.89 6.50 -4.56
N GLU A 327 -28.03 7.77 -4.21
CA GLU A 327 -28.28 8.84 -5.17
C GLU A 327 -27.12 9.06 -6.14
N SER A 328 -25.86 8.99 -5.67
CA SER A 328 -24.69 9.13 -6.52
C SER A 328 -24.46 7.94 -7.47
N ARG A 329 -25.04 6.76 -7.18
CA ARG A 329 -25.02 5.61 -8.09
C ARG A 329 -26.08 5.66 -9.19
N LYS A 330 -27.14 6.45 -9.01
CA LYS A 330 -28.20 6.65 -10.02
C LYS A 330 -27.83 7.72 -11.04
N GLN A 331 -26.80 8.51 -10.77
CA GLN A 331 -26.33 9.61 -11.66
C GLN A 331 -25.10 9.22 -12.49
N LYS A 332 -24.59 8.00 -12.35
CA LYS A 332 -23.57 7.38 -13.20
C LYS A 332 -24.20 6.31 -14.10
#